data_da794d49e4df1654d2ef28652a1bb95a
#
_entry.id   da794d49e4df1654d2ef28652a1bb95a
#
_cell.length_a   1.000
_cell.length_b   1.000
_cell.length_c   1.000
_cell.angle_alpha   90.00
_cell.angle_beta   90.00
_cell.angle_gamma   90.00
#
_symmetry.space_group_name_H-M   'P 1'
#
loop_
_entity.id
_entity.type
_entity.pdbx_description
1 polymer ?
#
loop_
_entity_poly.entity_id
_entity_poly.type
_entity_poly.pdbx_seq_one_letter_code
_entity_poly.pdbx_strand_id
1 'polypeptide(L)'
;MSNKKNNKQKIKSLRDVRMHYCPGCGHTIAHRLICEVIDELGIREKVIGVAPVGCAVIAYDYWNFDVTEAAHGRPPAVATGIKRVERDKIVFTYQGDGDLASIGTAEIIHCANRGENISVFFINNAIYGMTGGQMAPTTLIGQKTATTLTGRDIKRDGYPLKVCELLALLPGTRYIERVALSSAENIRQAKRAMKKAFQTQIENKGFSLVEILSPCPTNWRLSPAEAMKWIDEKMTSYFPLGVVKDD
;
A
#
# COMPACT_ATOMS: atom_id res chain seq x y z
N MET A 1 -31.88 31.80 4.76
CA MET A 1 -31.04 30.81 4.01
C MET A 1 -30.07 30.19 4.99
N SER A 2 -30.34 28.96 5.42
CA SER A 2 -29.54 28.26 6.46
C SER A 2 -28.25 27.74 5.84
N ASN A 3 -27.13 28.29 6.28
CA ASN A 3 -25.79 27.82 5.94
C ASN A 3 -25.59 26.43 6.60
N LYS A 4 -25.91 25.34 5.89
CA LYS A 4 -25.46 24.01 6.27
C LYS A 4 -23.94 23.99 6.18
N LYS A 5 -23.26 24.34 7.28
CA LYS A 5 -21.84 24.03 7.46
C LYS A 5 -21.68 22.53 7.26
N ASN A 6 -21.06 22.16 6.15
CA ASN A 6 -20.60 20.79 5.89
C ASN A 6 -19.60 20.45 7.01
N ASN A 7 -20.07 19.83 8.07
CA ASN A 7 -19.25 19.35 9.19
C ASN A 7 -18.51 18.10 8.72
N LYS A 8 -17.54 18.27 7.78
CA LYS A 8 -16.59 17.23 7.47
C LYS A 8 -15.79 16.99 8.75
N GLN A 9 -16.08 15.88 9.40
CA GLN A 9 -15.35 15.47 10.61
C GLN A 9 -13.83 15.49 10.27
N LYS A 10 -13.07 16.31 11.01
CA LYS A 10 -11.63 16.45 10.81
C LYS A 10 -10.97 15.12 11.13
N ILE A 11 -10.20 14.57 10.20
CA ILE A 11 -9.44 13.34 10.41
C ILE A 11 -8.33 13.65 11.42
N LYS A 12 -8.38 13.02 12.60
CA LYS A 12 -7.46 13.29 13.70
C LYS A 12 -6.07 12.68 13.47
N SER A 13 -6.05 11.51 12.83
CA SER A 13 -4.83 10.75 12.53
C SER A 13 -4.04 11.32 11.34
N LEU A 14 -4.59 12.30 10.61
CA LEU A 14 -3.93 12.95 9.49
C LEU A 14 -3.58 14.39 9.84
N ARG A 15 -2.32 14.79 9.66
CA ARG A 15 -1.91 16.19 9.83
C ARG A 15 -2.44 17.06 8.70
N ASP A 16 -2.81 18.29 9.04
CA ASP A 16 -3.32 19.28 8.08
C ASP A 16 -2.15 20.00 7.39
N VAL A 17 -1.42 19.29 6.56
CA VAL A 17 -0.26 19.78 5.83
C VAL A 17 -0.36 19.40 4.36
N ARG A 18 0.28 20.19 3.49
CA ARG A 18 0.36 19.86 2.08
C ARG A 18 1.29 18.67 1.87
N MET A 19 0.77 17.62 1.24
CA MET A 19 1.57 16.46 0.85
C MET A 19 2.41 16.77 -0.40
N HIS A 20 3.60 16.18 -0.50
CA HIS A 20 4.55 16.42 -1.61
C HIS A 20 4.26 15.63 -2.87
N TYR A 21 3.31 14.67 -2.81
CA TYR A 21 3.03 13.77 -3.93
C TYR A 21 2.61 14.50 -5.21
N CYS A 22 2.95 13.88 -6.36
CA CYS A 22 2.59 14.39 -7.67
C CYS A 22 1.07 14.55 -7.83
N PRO A 23 0.59 15.50 -8.65
CA PRO A 23 -0.83 15.64 -8.96
C PRO A 23 -1.44 14.34 -9.50
N GLY A 24 -2.53 13.88 -8.90
CA GLY A 24 -3.20 12.63 -9.29
C GLY A 24 -2.55 11.34 -8.78
N CYS A 25 -1.48 11.43 -7.99
CA CYS A 25 -0.85 10.28 -7.36
C CYS A 25 -1.77 9.67 -6.30
N GLY A 26 -1.86 8.33 -6.25
CA GLY A 26 -2.73 7.63 -5.31
C GLY A 26 -2.29 7.64 -3.86
N HIS A 27 -1.03 7.97 -3.55
CA HIS A 27 -0.52 8.02 -2.17
C HIS A 27 -1.36 8.93 -1.27
N THR A 28 -1.78 10.11 -1.75
CA THR A 28 -2.60 11.06 -0.97
C THR A 28 -3.92 10.42 -0.54
N ILE A 29 -4.56 9.67 -1.45
CA ILE A 29 -5.82 8.95 -1.15
C ILE A 29 -5.55 7.83 -0.14
N ALA A 30 -4.51 7.03 -0.36
CA ALA A 30 -4.16 5.92 0.51
C ALA A 30 -3.87 6.37 1.95
N HIS A 31 -3.05 7.41 2.14
CA HIS A 31 -2.78 7.99 3.47
C HIS A 31 -4.07 8.45 4.16
N ARG A 32 -4.93 9.14 3.42
CA ARG A 32 -6.22 9.58 3.94
C ARG A 32 -7.08 8.41 4.40
N LEU A 33 -7.20 7.35 3.59
CA LEU A 33 -8.01 6.17 3.91
C LEU A 33 -7.49 5.45 5.16
N ILE A 34 -6.17 5.26 5.28
CA ILE A 34 -5.54 4.67 6.46
C ILE A 34 -5.89 5.47 7.71
N CYS A 35 -5.72 6.81 7.67
CA CYS A 35 -6.02 7.68 8.79
C CYS A 35 -7.52 7.70 9.16
N GLU A 36 -8.41 7.70 8.16
CA GLU A 36 -9.86 7.57 8.40
C GLU A 36 -10.20 6.26 9.10
N VAL A 37 -9.59 5.14 8.68
CA VAL A 37 -9.82 3.82 9.31
C VAL A 37 -9.28 3.79 10.73
N ILE A 38 -8.11 4.34 10.99
CA ILE A 38 -7.53 4.46 12.35
C ILE A 38 -8.47 5.24 13.27
N ASP A 39 -9.01 6.37 12.79
CA ASP A 39 -9.96 7.18 13.56
C ASP A 39 -11.30 6.45 13.80
N GLU A 40 -11.82 5.75 12.78
CA GLU A 40 -13.07 4.97 12.90
C GLU A 40 -12.95 3.79 13.86
N LEU A 41 -11.79 3.17 13.94
CA LEU A 41 -11.52 2.07 14.87
C LEU A 41 -11.13 2.56 16.27
N GLY A 42 -10.86 3.86 16.44
CA GLY A 42 -10.47 4.44 17.72
C GLY A 42 -9.10 3.97 18.21
N ILE A 43 -8.20 3.59 17.30
CA ILE A 43 -6.91 2.95 17.65
C ILE A 43 -5.70 3.90 17.59
N ARG A 44 -5.89 5.18 17.33
CA ARG A 44 -4.80 6.14 17.08
C ARG A 44 -3.66 6.09 18.12
N GLU A 45 -4.00 6.02 19.39
CA GLU A 45 -3.01 6.02 20.51
C GLU A 45 -2.26 4.67 20.63
N LYS A 46 -2.72 3.65 19.92
CA LYS A 46 -2.11 2.32 19.92
C LYS A 46 -1.37 1.99 18.62
N VAL A 47 -1.54 2.82 17.57
CA VAL A 47 -0.97 2.55 16.26
C VAL A 47 0.49 2.99 16.20
N ILE A 48 1.32 2.15 15.58
CA ILE A 48 2.68 2.49 15.15
C ILE A 48 2.78 2.20 13.65
N GLY A 49 3.06 3.24 12.87
CA GLY A 49 3.32 3.12 11.43
C GLY A 49 4.80 2.94 11.15
N VAL A 50 5.15 2.06 10.21
CA VAL A 50 6.52 1.92 9.70
C VAL A 50 6.56 2.48 8.28
N ALA A 51 7.21 3.64 8.14
CA ALA A 51 7.39 4.32 6.86
C ALA A 51 8.47 3.60 6.02
N PRO A 52 8.31 3.59 4.67
CA PRO A 52 9.20 2.91 3.75
C PRO A 52 10.30 3.84 3.25
N VAL A 53 11.16 3.33 2.37
CA VAL A 53 11.95 4.17 1.47
C VAL A 53 11.31 4.16 0.07
N GLY A 54 11.17 5.34 -0.52
CA GLY A 54 10.51 5.59 -1.81
C GLY A 54 9.65 6.84 -1.77
N CYS A 55 8.60 6.92 -2.59
CA CYS A 55 7.72 8.10 -2.63
C CYS A 55 7.12 8.46 -1.26
N ALA A 56 6.92 7.51 -0.39
CA ALA A 56 6.33 7.72 0.94
C ALA A 56 7.37 7.79 2.08
N VAL A 57 8.63 8.06 1.78
CA VAL A 57 9.71 8.15 2.78
C VAL A 57 9.40 9.12 3.91
N ILE A 58 8.78 10.27 3.61
CA ILE A 58 8.40 11.28 4.60
C ILE A 58 6.94 11.13 5.08
N ALA A 59 6.39 9.91 5.07
CA ALA A 59 5.02 9.65 5.56
C ALA A 59 4.81 10.10 7.02
N TYR A 60 5.86 10.09 7.82
CA TYR A 60 5.87 10.58 9.21
C TYR A 60 5.51 12.07 9.33
N ASP A 61 5.68 12.86 8.30
CA ASP A 61 5.25 14.27 8.29
C ASP A 61 3.73 14.43 8.13
N TYR A 62 3.04 13.39 7.64
CA TYR A 62 1.60 13.43 7.33
C TYR A 62 0.75 12.73 8.39
N TRP A 63 1.30 11.77 9.10
CA TRP A 63 0.57 10.99 10.10
C TRP A 63 0.68 11.61 11.50
N ASN A 64 -0.44 11.64 12.22
CA ASN A 64 -0.53 12.18 13.57
C ASN A 64 -0.70 11.05 14.59
N PHE A 65 0.22 10.10 14.57
CA PHE A 65 0.39 8.98 15.51
C PHE A 65 1.87 8.56 15.52
N ASP A 66 2.24 7.57 16.31
CA ASP A 66 3.63 7.11 16.40
C ASP A 66 4.10 6.50 15.07
N VAL A 67 5.23 6.97 14.57
CA VAL A 67 5.82 6.52 13.29
C VAL A 67 7.31 6.32 13.46
N THR A 68 7.82 5.26 12.85
CA THR A 68 9.24 5.07 12.62
C THR A 68 9.51 4.89 11.13
N GLU A 69 10.73 5.14 10.70
CA GLU A 69 11.21 4.85 9.36
C GLU A 69 12.09 3.61 9.37
N ALA A 70 12.04 2.81 8.33
CA ALA A 70 12.91 1.66 8.14
C ALA A 70 13.82 1.86 6.92
N ALA A 71 15.00 1.26 6.95
CA ALA A 71 15.84 1.14 5.77
C ALA A 71 15.07 0.45 4.63
N HIS A 72 15.43 0.75 3.38
CA HIS A 72 14.75 0.26 2.18
C HIS A 72 14.57 -1.26 2.17
N GLY A 73 13.32 -1.70 2.04
CA GLY A 73 12.92 -3.11 2.06
C GLY A 73 12.81 -3.73 3.47
N ARG A 74 13.10 -2.99 4.54
CA ARG A 74 13.12 -3.52 5.92
C ARG A 74 11.87 -3.23 6.77
N PRO A 75 10.83 -2.51 6.30
CA PRO A 75 9.65 -2.27 7.13
C PRO A 75 9.05 -3.53 7.75
N PRO A 76 8.90 -4.70 7.07
CA PRO A 76 8.34 -5.88 7.70
C PRO A 76 9.20 -6.44 8.85
N ALA A 77 10.54 -6.33 8.74
CA ALA A 77 11.45 -6.76 9.81
C ALA A 77 11.37 -5.82 11.01
N VAL A 78 11.35 -4.50 10.77
CA VAL A 78 11.19 -3.48 11.83
C VAL A 78 9.84 -3.64 12.52
N ALA A 79 8.75 -3.77 11.75
CA ALA A 79 7.40 -3.98 12.29
C ALA A 79 7.31 -5.28 13.12
N THR A 80 7.96 -6.36 12.67
CA THR A 80 8.07 -7.61 13.44
C THR A 80 8.74 -7.37 14.81
N GLY A 81 9.88 -6.65 14.83
CA GLY A 81 10.58 -6.33 16.06
C GLY A 81 9.71 -5.52 17.03
N ILE A 82 9.09 -4.45 16.52
CA ILE A 82 8.19 -3.59 17.31
C ILE A 82 7.03 -4.43 17.87
N LYS A 83 6.34 -5.20 17.04
CA LYS A 83 5.16 -5.98 17.44
C LYS A 83 5.49 -7.04 18.51
N ARG A 84 6.68 -7.62 18.45
CA ARG A 84 7.12 -8.62 19.44
C ARG A 84 7.42 -8.03 20.80
N VAL A 85 7.89 -6.78 20.85
CA VAL A 85 8.17 -6.05 22.10
C VAL A 85 6.90 -5.37 22.61
N GLU A 86 6.20 -4.65 21.73
CA GLU A 86 5.00 -3.87 22.00
C GLU A 86 3.74 -4.65 21.57
N ARG A 87 3.43 -5.74 22.28
CA ARG A 87 2.38 -6.70 21.90
C ARG A 87 0.99 -6.10 21.77
N ASP A 88 0.68 -5.08 22.57
CA ASP A 88 -0.63 -4.41 22.61
C ASP A 88 -0.78 -3.31 21.55
N LYS A 89 0.32 -2.95 20.88
CA LYS A 89 0.29 -1.96 19.79
C LYS A 89 -0.21 -2.57 18.49
N ILE A 90 -0.83 -1.73 17.68
CA ILE A 90 -1.26 -2.04 16.32
C ILE A 90 -0.16 -1.56 15.37
N VAL A 91 0.57 -2.47 14.77
CA VAL A 91 1.73 -2.15 13.94
C VAL A 91 1.40 -2.39 12.47
N PHE A 92 1.66 -1.41 11.62
CA PHE A 92 1.49 -1.58 10.18
C PHE A 92 2.70 -1.06 9.39
N THR A 93 2.91 -1.62 8.20
CA THR A 93 3.86 -1.10 7.23
C THR A 93 3.13 -0.47 6.06
N TYR A 94 3.74 0.55 5.45
CA TYR A 94 3.27 1.16 4.21
C TYR A 94 4.43 1.16 3.21
N GLN A 95 4.28 0.45 2.08
CA GLN A 95 5.40 0.16 1.19
C GLN A 95 5.01 0.28 -0.28
N GLY A 96 5.93 0.78 -1.12
CA GLY A 96 5.80 0.70 -2.57
C GLY A 96 6.33 -0.63 -3.13
N ASP A 97 6.16 -0.83 -4.44
CA ASP A 97 6.57 -2.05 -5.13
C ASP A 97 8.10 -2.27 -5.14
N GLY A 98 8.88 -1.21 -5.21
CA GLY A 98 10.33 -1.30 -5.05
C GLY A 98 10.75 -1.69 -3.64
N ASP A 99 10.08 -1.15 -2.65
CA ASP A 99 10.40 -1.40 -1.24
C ASP A 99 9.99 -2.81 -0.81
N LEU A 100 8.77 -3.24 -1.13
CA LEU A 100 8.24 -4.54 -0.69
C LEU A 100 8.62 -5.68 -1.62
N ALA A 101 8.42 -5.50 -2.94
CA ALA A 101 8.47 -6.60 -3.91
C ALA A 101 9.81 -6.71 -4.64
N SER A 102 10.78 -5.80 -4.36
CA SER A 102 12.15 -5.88 -4.85
C SER A 102 13.12 -6.14 -3.71
N ILE A 103 13.64 -5.09 -3.09
CA ILE A 103 14.67 -5.22 -2.05
C ILE A 103 14.15 -5.85 -0.75
N GLY A 104 12.83 -5.77 -0.47
CA GLY A 104 12.17 -6.32 0.71
C GLY A 104 11.49 -7.67 0.50
N THR A 105 11.74 -8.36 -0.62
CA THR A 105 11.04 -9.62 -0.94
C THR A 105 11.27 -10.71 0.10
N ALA A 106 12.48 -10.86 0.61
CA ALA A 106 12.77 -11.85 1.66
C ALA A 106 12.06 -11.50 2.98
N GLU A 107 12.07 -10.23 3.37
CA GLU A 107 11.46 -9.76 4.61
C GLU A 107 9.96 -10.00 4.62
N ILE A 108 9.26 -9.67 3.54
CA ILE A 108 7.80 -9.85 3.47
C ILE A 108 7.42 -11.34 3.44
N ILE A 109 8.15 -12.18 2.71
CA ILE A 109 7.93 -13.63 2.67
C ILE A 109 8.09 -14.22 4.07
N HIS A 110 9.20 -13.94 4.75
CA HIS A 110 9.44 -14.45 6.09
C HIS A 110 8.46 -13.91 7.13
N CYS A 111 8.06 -12.65 7.02
CA CYS A 111 7.05 -12.05 7.89
C CYS A 111 5.69 -12.76 7.74
N ALA A 112 5.23 -12.93 6.51
CA ALA A 112 3.99 -13.63 6.20
C ALA A 112 4.03 -15.12 6.58
N ASN A 113 5.15 -15.80 6.30
CA ASN A 113 5.31 -17.23 6.65
C ASN A 113 5.25 -17.48 8.17
N ARG A 114 5.82 -16.58 8.97
CA ARG A 114 5.72 -16.66 10.44
C ARG A 114 4.37 -16.25 11.00
N GLY A 115 3.48 -15.70 10.17
CA GLY A 115 2.18 -15.20 10.61
C GLY A 115 2.30 -14.03 11.58
N GLU A 116 3.28 -13.15 11.38
CA GLU A 116 3.47 -11.98 12.27
C GLU A 116 2.19 -11.15 12.32
N ASN A 117 1.73 -10.82 13.52
CA ASN A 117 0.47 -10.10 13.70
C ASN A 117 0.62 -8.62 13.39
N ILE A 118 0.81 -8.30 12.11
CA ILE A 118 0.92 -6.95 11.54
C ILE A 118 0.06 -6.79 10.29
N SER A 119 -0.26 -5.54 9.95
CA SER A 119 -0.96 -5.19 8.71
C SER A 119 0.00 -4.56 7.72
N VAL A 120 -0.06 -4.96 6.45
CA VAL A 120 0.80 -4.45 5.39
C VAL A 120 -0.05 -3.74 4.34
N PHE A 121 0.23 -2.46 4.07
CA PHE A 121 -0.38 -1.70 2.98
C PHE A 121 0.65 -1.53 1.87
N PHE A 122 0.40 -2.20 0.76
CA PHE A 122 1.31 -2.31 -0.36
C PHE A 122 0.80 -1.49 -1.55
N ILE A 123 1.50 -0.42 -1.91
CA ILE A 123 1.20 0.40 -3.08
C ILE A 123 1.87 -0.21 -4.30
N ASN A 124 1.06 -0.76 -5.20
CA ASN A 124 1.49 -1.23 -6.51
C ASN A 124 1.12 -0.19 -7.58
N ASN A 125 2.10 0.52 -8.07
CA ASN A 125 1.96 1.44 -9.20
C ASN A 125 2.75 1.00 -10.44
N ALA A 126 3.22 -0.24 -10.46
CA ALA A 126 3.91 -0.89 -11.59
C ALA A 126 5.15 -0.14 -12.10
N ILE A 127 5.82 0.67 -11.25
CA ILE A 127 7.00 1.44 -11.64
C ILE A 127 7.74 1.99 -10.40
N TYR A 128 9.07 2.13 -10.46
CA TYR A 128 9.80 2.85 -9.41
C TYR A 128 9.57 4.36 -9.53
N GLY A 129 8.62 4.88 -8.73
CA GLY A 129 8.19 6.26 -8.84
C GLY A 129 9.22 7.28 -8.40
N MET A 130 9.86 7.07 -7.24
CA MET A 130 10.77 8.05 -6.60
C MET A 130 12.02 8.32 -7.43
N THR A 131 12.58 7.31 -8.08
CA THR A 131 13.88 7.38 -8.76
C THR A 131 13.78 7.74 -10.25
N GLY A 132 12.58 8.00 -10.76
CA GLY A 132 12.39 8.50 -12.13
C GLY A 132 11.82 7.48 -13.13
N GLY A 133 11.10 6.46 -12.63
CA GLY A 133 10.27 5.62 -13.50
C GLY A 133 10.99 4.41 -14.10
N GLN A 134 11.88 3.75 -13.37
CA GLN A 134 12.49 2.49 -13.78
C GLN A 134 11.50 1.33 -13.66
N MET A 135 11.81 0.22 -14.32
CA MET A 135 11.05 -1.01 -14.23
C MET A 135 11.06 -1.56 -12.79
N ALA A 136 9.87 -1.80 -12.23
CA ALA A 136 9.66 -2.47 -10.96
C ALA A 136 9.36 -3.98 -11.18
N PRO A 137 9.42 -4.81 -10.14
CA PRO A 137 8.99 -6.20 -10.23
C PRO A 137 7.56 -6.37 -10.73
N THR A 138 6.69 -5.40 -10.44
CA THR A 138 5.26 -5.37 -10.79
C THR A 138 4.95 -4.73 -12.15
N THR A 139 5.92 -4.15 -12.84
CA THR A 139 5.74 -3.53 -14.16
C THR A 139 5.11 -4.51 -15.14
N LEU A 140 4.04 -4.08 -15.84
CA LEU A 140 3.29 -4.95 -16.75
C LEU A 140 4.07 -5.29 -18.02
N ILE A 141 3.73 -6.42 -18.64
CA ILE A 141 4.28 -6.83 -19.93
C ILE A 141 3.94 -5.75 -20.97
N GLY A 142 4.93 -5.34 -21.76
CA GLY A 142 4.82 -4.28 -22.75
C GLY A 142 4.82 -2.85 -22.17
N GLN A 143 4.75 -2.68 -20.83
CA GLN A 143 4.81 -1.35 -20.22
C GLN A 143 6.21 -0.75 -20.39
N LYS A 144 6.25 0.47 -20.96
CA LYS A 144 7.48 1.24 -21.14
C LYS A 144 7.86 1.96 -19.84
N THR A 145 9.14 1.93 -19.53
CA THR A 145 9.73 2.58 -18.35
C THR A 145 11.05 3.25 -18.73
N ALA A 146 11.68 3.96 -17.80
CA ALA A 146 12.98 4.56 -18.05
C ALA A 146 14.10 3.53 -18.36
N THR A 147 13.94 2.29 -17.90
CA THR A 147 14.88 1.18 -18.12
C THR A 147 14.39 0.13 -19.11
N THR A 148 13.13 0.22 -19.56
CA THR A 148 12.53 -0.67 -20.59
C THR A 148 11.86 0.17 -21.67
N LEU A 149 12.65 0.84 -22.48
CA LEU A 149 12.14 1.81 -23.49
C LEU A 149 11.23 1.17 -24.55
N THR A 150 11.47 -0.10 -24.89
CA THR A 150 10.64 -0.88 -25.81
C THR A 150 9.47 -1.61 -25.14
N GLY A 151 9.34 -1.46 -23.80
CA GLY A 151 8.41 -2.19 -22.97
C GLY A 151 9.05 -3.42 -22.30
N ARG A 152 8.44 -3.87 -21.17
CA ARG A 152 8.86 -5.10 -20.48
C ARG A 152 8.67 -6.30 -21.40
N ASP A 153 9.70 -7.09 -21.57
CA ASP A 153 9.70 -8.33 -22.36
C ASP A 153 9.91 -9.55 -21.46
N ILE A 154 9.08 -10.58 -21.63
CA ILE A 154 9.09 -11.77 -20.76
C ILE A 154 10.42 -12.51 -20.83
N LYS A 155 11.02 -12.61 -22.03
CA LYS A 155 12.28 -13.36 -22.22
C LYS A 155 13.48 -12.64 -21.61
N ARG A 156 13.46 -11.30 -21.64
CA ARG A 156 14.55 -10.47 -21.13
C ARG A 156 14.36 -10.14 -19.64
N ASP A 157 13.13 -9.80 -19.22
CA ASP A 157 12.84 -9.14 -17.94
C ASP A 157 11.97 -10.02 -17.01
N GLY A 158 11.50 -11.17 -17.48
CA GLY A 158 10.61 -12.05 -16.73
C GLY A 158 9.19 -11.50 -16.54
N TYR A 159 8.38 -12.25 -15.82
CA TYR A 159 6.98 -11.91 -15.55
C TYR A 159 6.82 -10.87 -14.43
N PRO A 160 5.76 -10.04 -14.46
CA PRO A 160 5.39 -9.21 -13.32
C PRO A 160 5.07 -10.06 -12.10
N LEU A 161 5.60 -9.68 -10.93
CA LEU A 161 5.43 -10.43 -9.68
C LEU A 161 4.02 -10.23 -9.10
N LYS A 162 3.31 -11.33 -8.87
CA LYS A 162 2.00 -11.36 -8.22
C LYS A 162 2.15 -11.60 -6.72
N VAL A 163 2.33 -10.51 -5.97
CA VAL A 163 2.65 -10.57 -4.53
C VAL A 163 1.52 -11.20 -3.71
N CYS A 164 0.27 -10.83 -3.97
CA CYS A 164 -0.88 -11.39 -3.25
C CYS A 164 -0.94 -12.92 -3.40
N GLU A 165 -0.82 -13.42 -4.62
CA GLU A 165 -0.89 -14.85 -4.92
C GLU A 165 0.29 -15.60 -4.29
N LEU A 166 1.51 -15.01 -4.33
CA LEU A 166 2.68 -15.59 -3.70
C LEU A 166 2.51 -15.75 -2.19
N LEU A 167 2.06 -14.69 -1.52
CA LEU A 167 1.91 -14.69 -0.07
C LEU A 167 0.69 -15.48 0.41
N ALA A 168 -0.34 -15.65 -0.42
CA ALA A 168 -1.52 -16.47 -0.11
C ALA A 168 -1.18 -17.95 0.07
N LEU A 169 -0.10 -18.44 -0.54
CA LEU A 169 0.38 -19.82 -0.38
C LEU A 169 0.97 -20.09 1.02
N LEU A 170 1.32 -19.03 1.75
CA LEU A 170 1.99 -19.17 3.04
C LEU A 170 0.97 -19.44 4.17
N PRO A 171 1.18 -20.45 5.01
CA PRO A 171 0.22 -20.82 6.06
C PRO A 171 0.01 -19.74 7.13
N GLY A 172 1.00 -18.89 7.34
CA GLY A 172 0.92 -17.79 8.33
C GLY A 172 0.05 -16.60 7.90
N THR A 173 -0.32 -16.53 6.62
CA THR A 173 -1.15 -15.46 6.09
C THR A 173 -2.63 -15.70 6.40
N ARG A 174 -3.33 -14.67 6.91
CA ARG A 174 -4.76 -14.73 7.27
C ARG A 174 -5.66 -13.95 6.32
N TYR A 175 -5.23 -12.77 5.93
CA TYR A 175 -6.04 -11.95 5.04
C TYR A 175 -5.18 -11.29 3.95
N ILE A 176 -5.60 -11.45 2.71
CA ILE A 176 -5.05 -10.75 1.54
C ILE A 176 -6.20 -10.28 0.65
N GLU A 177 -6.20 -8.99 0.33
CA GLU A 177 -7.11 -8.41 -0.67
C GLU A 177 -6.35 -7.46 -1.60
N ARG A 178 -6.69 -7.49 -2.88
CA ARG A 178 -6.23 -6.52 -3.88
C ARG A 178 -7.34 -5.55 -4.22
N VAL A 179 -7.04 -4.26 -4.10
CA VAL A 179 -7.97 -3.15 -4.34
C VAL A 179 -7.35 -2.13 -5.28
N ALA A 180 -8.13 -1.14 -5.73
CA ALA A 180 -7.66 -0.07 -6.61
C ALA A 180 -8.11 1.31 -6.12
N LEU A 181 -7.46 2.37 -6.63
CA LEU A 181 -7.81 3.77 -6.35
C LEU A 181 -8.32 4.48 -7.61
N SER A 182 -8.91 3.75 -8.55
CA SER A 182 -9.30 4.24 -9.88
C SER A 182 -10.71 4.83 -9.95
N SER A 183 -11.57 4.52 -8.99
CA SER A 183 -12.96 5.01 -8.95
C SER A 183 -13.46 5.23 -7.52
N ALA A 184 -14.58 5.93 -7.36
CA ALA A 184 -15.19 6.14 -6.05
C ALA A 184 -15.61 4.81 -5.39
N GLU A 185 -16.06 3.82 -6.17
CA GLU A 185 -16.41 2.50 -5.65
C GLU A 185 -15.15 1.74 -5.19
N ASN A 186 -14.11 1.72 -6.02
CA ASN A 186 -12.83 1.08 -5.68
C ASN A 186 -12.19 1.72 -4.45
N ILE A 187 -12.28 3.04 -4.29
CA ILE A 187 -11.80 3.75 -3.09
C ILE A 187 -12.59 3.32 -1.83
N ARG A 188 -13.92 3.15 -1.94
CA ARG A 188 -14.72 2.61 -0.83
C ARG A 188 -14.32 1.18 -0.48
N GLN A 189 -14.07 0.34 -1.49
CA GLN A 189 -13.59 -1.01 -1.28
C GLN A 189 -12.20 -1.03 -0.63
N ALA A 190 -11.28 -0.18 -1.08
CA ALA A 190 -9.96 -0.04 -0.48
C ALA A 190 -10.05 0.32 1.01
N LYS A 191 -10.96 1.23 1.39
CA LYS A 191 -11.21 1.56 2.80
C LYS A 191 -11.71 0.35 3.60
N ARG A 192 -12.66 -0.43 3.06
CA ARG A 192 -13.16 -1.65 3.72
C ARG A 192 -12.04 -2.69 3.92
N ALA A 193 -11.23 -2.92 2.89
CA ALA A 193 -10.10 -3.84 2.96
C ALA A 193 -9.07 -3.43 4.02
N MET A 194 -8.69 -2.14 4.05
CA MET A 194 -7.79 -1.60 5.08
C MET A 194 -8.35 -1.77 6.49
N LYS A 195 -9.66 -1.52 6.67
CA LYS A 195 -10.35 -1.71 7.95
C LYS A 195 -10.31 -3.18 8.38
N LYS A 196 -10.57 -4.11 7.46
CA LYS A 196 -10.50 -5.55 7.72
C LYS A 196 -9.08 -6.00 8.07
N ALA A 197 -8.05 -5.49 7.39
CA ALA A 197 -6.66 -5.79 7.72
C ALA A 197 -6.31 -5.39 9.17
N PHE A 198 -6.69 -4.19 9.60
CA PHE A 198 -6.51 -3.78 11.01
C PHE A 198 -7.34 -4.63 11.97
N GLN A 199 -8.58 -4.99 11.63
CA GLN A 199 -9.42 -5.86 12.45
C GLN A 199 -8.79 -7.24 12.62
N THR A 200 -8.25 -7.85 11.56
CA THR A 200 -7.49 -9.11 11.62
C THR A 200 -6.36 -9.05 12.64
N GLN A 201 -5.63 -7.93 12.65
CA GLN A 201 -4.56 -7.71 13.63
C GLN A 201 -5.09 -7.49 15.06
N ILE A 202 -6.15 -6.69 15.24
CA ILE A 202 -6.79 -6.42 16.54
C ILE A 202 -7.32 -7.72 17.16
N GLU A 203 -7.88 -8.61 16.34
CA GLU A 203 -8.37 -9.93 16.74
C GLU A 203 -7.23 -10.95 16.96
N ASN A 204 -5.97 -10.53 16.81
CA ASN A 204 -4.77 -11.34 16.96
C ASN A 204 -4.76 -12.60 16.06
N LYS A 205 -5.33 -12.48 14.86
CA LYS A 205 -5.41 -13.59 13.90
C LYS A 205 -4.10 -13.85 13.15
N GLY A 206 -3.26 -12.82 12.97
CA GLY A 206 -1.96 -12.92 12.31
C GLY A 206 -1.77 -11.94 11.16
N PHE A 207 -1.00 -12.34 10.16
CA PHE A 207 -0.56 -11.48 9.05
C PHE A 207 -1.68 -11.12 8.08
N SER A 208 -1.76 -9.83 7.74
CA SER A 208 -2.66 -9.33 6.71
C SER A 208 -1.96 -8.40 5.71
N LEU A 209 -2.38 -8.43 4.44
CA LEU A 209 -1.87 -7.54 3.39
C LEU A 209 -3.00 -7.02 2.51
N VAL A 210 -2.97 -5.71 2.24
CA VAL A 210 -3.81 -5.07 1.22
C VAL A 210 -2.91 -4.51 0.12
N GLU A 211 -2.98 -5.09 -1.08
CA GLU A 211 -2.35 -4.56 -2.27
C GLU A 211 -3.26 -3.51 -2.91
N ILE A 212 -2.72 -2.32 -3.15
CA ILE A 212 -3.46 -1.14 -3.60
C ILE A 212 -2.92 -0.73 -4.96
N LEU A 213 -3.65 -1.05 -6.03
CA LEU A 213 -3.33 -0.57 -7.37
C LEU A 213 -3.53 0.94 -7.41
N SER A 214 -2.43 1.66 -7.65
CA SER A 214 -2.35 3.11 -7.44
C SER A 214 -1.85 3.84 -8.69
N PRO A 215 -2.47 4.96 -9.10
CA PRO A 215 -2.00 5.72 -10.26
C PRO A 215 -0.64 6.40 -9.97
N CYS A 216 0.24 6.37 -10.99
CA CYS A 216 1.49 7.13 -11.03
C CYS A 216 1.57 7.99 -12.30
N PRO A 217 0.74 9.06 -12.43
CA PRO A 217 0.60 9.82 -13.68
C PRO A 217 1.91 10.34 -14.22
N THR A 218 2.75 10.90 -13.38
CA THR A 218 4.04 11.51 -13.76
C THR A 218 4.96 10.51 -14.47
N ASN A 219 5.19 9.32 -13.88
CA ASN A 219 6.09 8.33 -14.49
C ASN A 219 5.44 7.52 -15.60
N TRP A 220 4.11 7.40 -15.61
CA TRP A 220 3.39 6.80 -16.74
C TRP A 220 3.21 7.78 -17.90
N ARG A 221 3.51 9.08 -17.70
CA ARG A 221 3.31 10.17 -18.68
C ARG A 221 1.86 10.27 -19.15
N LEU A 222 0.95 10.14 -18.21
CA LEU A 222 -0.50 10.20 -18.40
C LEU A 222 -1.09 11.36 -17.57
N SER A 223 -2.21 11.89 -17.99
CA SER A 223 -3.02 12.75 -17.14
C SER A 223 -3.59 11.94 -15.95
N PRO A 224 -3.99 12.57 -14.84
CA PRO A 224 -4.62 11.86 -13.72
C PRO A 224 -5.82 10.99 -14.12
N ALA A 225 -6.67 11.48 -15.02
CA ALA A 225 -7.84 10.74 -15.50
C ALA A 225 -7.45 9.52 -16.35
N GLU A 226 -6.50 9.67 -17.26
CA GLU A 226 -5.97 8.55 -18.07
C GLU A 226 -5.27 7.51 -17.18
N ALA A 227 -4.55 7.95 -16.14
CA ALA A 227 -3.89 7.02 -15.22
C ALA A 227 -4.90 6.17 -14.42
N MET A 228 -6.03 6.74 -14.01
CA MET A 228 -7.10 5.98 -13.38
C MET A 228 -7.71 4.96 -14.34
N LYS A 229 -8.00 5.38 -15.58
CA LYS A 229 -8.50 4.49 -16.63
C LYS A 229 -7.51 3.36 -16.96
N TRP A 230 -6.21 3.68 -16.98
CA TRP A 230 -5.15 2.69 -17.21
C TRP A 230 -5.10 1.60 -16.13
N ILE A 231 -5.39 1.92 -14.86
CA ILE A 231 -5.54 0.92 -13.81
C ILE A 231 -6.66 -0.06 -14.18
N ASP A 232 -7.86 0.45 -14.49
CA ASP A 232 -9.03 -0.37 -14.78
C ASP A 232 -8.87 -1.22 -16.06
N GLU A 233 -8.20 -0.68 -17.10
CA GLU A 233 -8.07 -1.37 -18.38
C GLU A 233 -6.85 -2.30 -18.47
N LYS A 234 -5.76 -1.96 -17.76
CA LYS A 234 -4.48 -2.66 -17.91
C LYS A 234 -4.04 -3.39 -16.62
N MET A 235 -4.05 -2.69 -15.48
CA MET A 235 -3.56 -3.34 -14.26
C MET A 235 -4.50 -4.42 -13.77
N THR A 236 -5.82 -4.19 -13.76
CA THR A 236 -6.79 -5.16 -13.25
C THR A 236 -6.88 -6.43 -14.10
N SER A 237 -6.51 -6.37 -15.38
CA SER A 237 -6.45 -7.55 -16.25
C SER A 237 -5.31 -8.52 -15.84
N TYR A 238 -4.22 -8.01 -15.30
CA TYR A 238 -3.09 -8.81 -14.82
C TYR A 238 -3.15 -9.04 -13.30
N PHE A 239 -3.59 -8.04 -12.55
CA PHE A 239 -3.77 -8.03 -11.10
C PHE A 239 -5.28 -7.93 -10.78
N PRO A 240 -6.05 -9.03 -10.87
CA PRO A 240 -7.50 -8.99 -10.63
C PRO A 240 -7.81 -8.54 -9.20
N LEU A 241 -8.81 -7.66 -9.07
CA LEU A 241 -9.27 -7.15 -7.77
C LEU A 241 -10.04 -8.21 -6.99
N GLY A 242 -10.04 -8.09 -5.69
CA GLY A 242 -10.82 -8.91 -4.77
C GLY A 242 -10.00 -9.58 -3.67
N VAL A 243 -10.70 -10.37 -2.87
CA VAL A 243 -10.12 -11.16 -1.79
C VAL A 243 -9.36 -12.36 -2.39
N VAL A 244 -8.07 -12.48 -2.04
CA VAL A 244 -7.21 -13.59 -2.47
C VAL A 244 -7.13 -14.66 -1.37
N LYS A 245 -7.18 -14.23 -0.11
CA LYS A 245 -7.21 -15.11 1.06
C LYS A 245 -7.98 -14.47 2.22
N ASP A 246 -8.78 -15.28 2.96
CA ASP A 246 -9.58 -14.83 4.11
C ASP A 246 -9.86 -16.05 5.02
N ASP A 247 -8.92 -16.34 5.95
CA ASP A 247 -8.96 -17.49 6.88
C ASP A 247 -9.32 -17.09 8.31
#